data_c2b7a7b21b7dc96259609d5821ed11dc
#
_entry.id   c2b7a7b21b7dc96259609d5821ed11dc
#
_cell.length_a   1.000
_cell.length_b   1.000
_cell.length_c   1.000
_cell.angle_alpha   90.00
_cell.angle_beta   90.00
_cell.angle_gamma   90.00
#
_symmetry.space_group_name_H-M   'P 1'
#
loop_
_entity.id
_entity.type
_entity.pdbx_description
1 polymer ?
#
loop_
_entity_poly.entity_id
_entity_poly.type
_entity_poly.pdbx_seq_one_letter_code
_entity_poly.pdbx_strand_id
1 'polypeptide(L)'
;MTTKWNIPEIRMPTLEEHRAKSAAWLKRVGPCLYENWPQALKDLSFRTELVELTEADQKTLWGMFDRDRDDEALARLSERLDTAIKSFDPDGCFVRLSSRSPKDFYYPGIPRLKTGKDITDALLGSMRILDDLMEYRYADAACYLLLREYQPIPAYEEFRCFIRDGRIAGISQYEYRSFFPELVLQRRFFCPTFCVPPQRGAPSLPVADRGPPV
;
A
#
# COMPACT_ATOMS: atom_id res chain seq x y z
N MET A 1 -2.86 3.73 51.85
CA MET A 1 -1.89 2.85 51.14
C MET A 1 -1.88 3.29 49.69
N THR A 2 -0.87 4.03 49.26
CA THR A 2 -0.71 4.49 47.87
C THR A 2 -0.02 3.38 47.08
N THR A 3 -0.72 2.72 46.22
CA THR A 3 -0.18 1.73 45.29
C THR A 3 0.78 2.44 44.31
N LYS A 4 2.10 2.30 44.52
CA LYS A 4 3.08 2.77 43.54
C LYS A 4 2.94 1.89 42.30
N TRP A 5 2.41 2.44 41.22
CA TRP A 5 2.44 1.81 39.90
C TRP A 5 3.89 1.73 39.43
N ASN A 6 4.39 0.53 39.31
CA ASN A 6 5.73 0.28 38.78
C ASN A 6 5.61 0.34 37.23
N ILE A 7 5.67 1.57 36.67
CA ILE A 7 5.67 1.77 35.20
C ILE A 7 7.07 1.36 34.74
N PRO A 8 7.20 0.33 33.89
CA PRO A 8 8.51 -0.04 33.38
C PRO A 8 9.09 1.14 32.60
N GLU A 9 10.38 1.38 32.78
CA GLU A 9 11.11 2.41 32.04
C GLU A 9 11.09 2.05 30.55
N ILE A 10 10.39 2.87 29.74
CA ILE A 10 10.29 2.66 28.30
C ILE A 10 11.60 3.14 27.69
N ARG A 11 12.48 2.19 27.35
CA ARG A 11 13.70 2.51 26.60
C ARG A 11 13.34 2.82 25.14
N MET A 12 13.70 4.01 24.69
CA MET A 12 13.58 4.35 23.26
C MET A 12 14.62 3.55 22.46
N PRO A 13 14.20 2.96 21.31
CA PRO A 13 15.14 2.26 20.45
C PRO A 13 16.24 3.20 19.92
N THR A 14 17.42 2.68 19.71
CA THR A 14 18.52 3.41 19.07
C THR A 14 18.28 3.54 17.57
N LEU A 15 18.99 4.44 16.90
CA LEU A 15 18.94 4.57 15.44
C LEU A 15 19.34 3.26 14.73
N GLU A 16 20.32 2.54 15.27
CA GLU A 16 20.76 1.26 14.72
C GLU A 16 19.65 0.18 14.83
N GLU A 17 18.96 0.14 15.96
CA GLU A 17 17.82 -0.76 16.16
C GLU A 17 16.67 -0.45 15.23
N HIS A 18 16.38 0.85 14.97
CA HIS A 18 15.39 1.26 13.96
C HIS A 18 15.82 0.79 12.59
N ARG A 19 17.06 1.04 12.17
CA ARG A 19 17.57 0.60 10.86
C ARG A 19 17.48 -0.92 10.68
N ALA A 20 17.89 -1.68 11.66
CA ALA A 20 17.82 -3.14 11.62
C ALA A 20 16.37 -3.64 11.49
N LYS A 21 15.45 -3.06 12.26
CA LYS A 21 14.02 -3.37 12.19
C LYS A 21 13.42 -3.04 10.83
N SER A 22 13.72 -1.86 10.29
CA SER A 22 13.20 -1.40 9.00
C SER A 22 13.76 -2.22 7.84
N ALA A 23 15.04 -2.59 7.88
CA ALA A 23 15.64 -3.50 6.90
C ALA A 23 14.97 -4.89 6.92
N ALA A 24 14.69 -5.42 8.11
CA ALA A 24 13.97 -6.69 8.25
C ALA A 24 12.52 -6.59 7.74
N TRP A 25 11.84 -5.47 8.02
CA TRP A 25 10.51 -5.20 7.48
C TRP A 25 10.53 -5.15 5.96
N LEU A 26 11.46 -4.39 5.36
CA LEU A 26 11.58 -4.25 3.91
C LEU A 26 11.89 -5.59 3.23
N LYS A 27 12.77 -6.40 3.82
CA LYS A 27 13.04 -7.76 3.34
C LYS A 27 11.77 -8.62 3.30
N ARG A 28 10.91 -8.50 4.31
CA ARG A 28 9.65 -9.25 4.41
C ARG A 28 8.60 -8.78 3.41
N VAL A 29 8.44 -7.46 3.22
CA VAL A 29 7.40 -6.91 2.33
C VAL A 29 7.87 -6.77 0.90
N GLY A 30 9.18 -6.77 0.64
CA GLY A 30 9.79 -6.55 -0.65
C GLY A 30 9.16 -7.35 -1.80
N PRO A 31 8.90 -8.66 -1.66
CA PRO A 31 8.22 -9.43 -2.72
C PRO A 31 6.81 -8.94 -3.04
N CYS A 32 6.15 -8.21 -2.14
CA CYS A 32 4.80 -7.68 -2.32
C CYS A 32 4.79 -6.26 -2.89
N LEU A 33 5.95 -5.59 -2.96
CA LEU A 33 6.05 -4.24 -3.52
C LEU A 33 5.88 -4.30 -5.02
N TYR A 34 5.08 -3.39 -5.58
CA TYR A 34 4.68 -3.40 -6.99
C TYR A 34 5.88 -3.34 -7.96
N GLU A 35 6.91 -2.57 -7.65
CA GLU A 35 8.13 -2.49 -8.46
C GLU A 35 8.81 -3.85 -8.65
N ASN A 36 8.66 -4.73 -7.68
CA ASN A 36 9.23 -6.09 -7.68
C ASN A 36 8.29 -7.15 -8.28
N TRP A 37 7.09 -6.77 -8.70
CA TRP A 37 6.16 -7.72 -9.31
C TRP A 37 6.66 -8.20 -10.68
N PRO A 38 6.49 -9.49 -11.01
CA PRO A 38 6.67 -9.97 -12.37
C PRO A 38 5.78 -9.21 -13.35
N GLN A 39 6.26 -9.00 -14.58
CA GLN A 39 5.49 -8.27 -15.60
C GLN A 39 4.11 -8.90 -15.83
N ALA A 40 4.01 -10.21 -15.89
CA ALA A 40 2.74 -10.92 -16.04
C ALA A 40 1.71 -10.58 -14.94
N LEU A 41 2.15 -10.24 -13.72
CA LEU A 41 1.27 -9.81 -12.65
C LEU A 41 0.88 -8.33 -12.79
N LYS A 42 1.81 -7.50 -13.27
CA LYS A 42 1.54 -6.09 -13.58
C LYS A 42 0.51 -5.96 -14.70
N ASP A 43 0.59 -6.81 -15.73
CA ASP A 43 -0.34 -6.84 -16.87
C ASP A 43 -1.77 -7.24 -16.48
N LEU A 44 -1.93 -7.97 -15.37
CA LEU A 44 -3.23 -8.33 -14.80
C LEU A 44 -3.77 -7.27 -13.83
N SER A 45 -3.01 -6.21 -13.58
CA SER A 45 -3.37 -5.16 -12.64
C SER A 45 -3.94 -3.94 -13.37
N PHE A 46 -4.50 -3.01 -12.61
CA PHE A 46 -4.88 -1.71 -13.15
C PHE A 46 -3.66 -0.97 -13.70
N ARG A 47 -3.87 -0.14 -14.72
CA ARG A 47 -2.83 0.77 -15.21
C ARG A 47 -2.23 1.53 -14.04
N THR A 48 -0.91 1.51 -13.95
CA THR A 48 -0.17 2.05 -12.82
C THR A 48 1.03 2.83 -13.32
N GLU A 49 1.16 4.06 -12.83
CA GLU A 49 2.34 4.91 -13.00
C GLU A 49 3.14 4.87 -11.70
N LEU A 50 4.45 4.61 -11.81
CA LEU A 50 5.34 4.70 -10.65
C LEU A 50 6.02 6.06 -10.64
N VAL A 51 5.94 6.73 -9.50
CA VAL A 51 6.68 7.97 -9.23
C VAL A 51 7.61 7.72 -8.07
N GLU A 52 8.90 7.78 -8.32
CA GLU A 52 9.90 7.67 -7.27
C GLU A 52 9.85 8.93 -6.39
N LEU A 53 9.76 8.71 -5.07
CA LEU A 53 9.88 9.77 -4.08
C LEU A 53 11.35 9.97 -3.74
N THR A 54 11.89 11.12 -4.13
CA THR A 54 13.25 11.52 -3.77
C THR A 54 13.40 11.65 -2.25
N GLU A 55 14.62 11.69 -1.75
CA GLU A 55 14.88 11.93 -0.33
C GLU A 55 14.25 13.27 0.13
N ALA A 56 14.29 14.31 -0.72
CA ALA A 56 13.66 15.60 -0.45
C ALA A 56 12.14 15.48 -0.34
N ASP A 57 11.49 14.70 -1.24
CA ASP A 57 10.06 14.46 -1.20
C ASP A 57 9.67 13.71 0.10
N GLN A 58 10.40 12.65 0.43
CA GLN A 58 10.17 11.88 1.66
C GLN A 58 10.33 12.74 2.91
N LYS A 59 11.37 13.58 2.96
CA LYS A 59 11.62 14.52 4.06
C LYS A 59 10.47 15.52 4.19
N THR A 60 10.00 16.09 3.08
CA THR A 60 8.90 17.07 3.08
C THR A 60 7.58 16.44 3.52
N LEU A 61 7.26 15.23 3.05
CA LEU A 61 6.07 14.51 3.46
C LEU A 61 6.13 14.11 4.93
N TRP A 62 7.30 13.72 5.43
CA TRP A 62 7.49 13.37 6.84
C TRP A 62 7.48 14.58 7.76
N GLY A 63 7.94 15.74 7.26
CA GLY A 63 7.99 17.01 7.99
C GLY A 63 6.62 17.66 8.25
N MET A 64 5.49 16.98 8.02
CA MET A 64 4.16 17.54 8.25
C MET A 64 3.92 18.03 9.67
N PHE A 65 4.65 17.48 10.65
CA PHE A 65 4.63 17.91 12.05
C PHE A 65 5.72 18.93 12.38
N ASP A 66 6.60 19.23 11.43
CA ASP A 66 7.68 20.18 11.61
C ASP A 66 7.21 21.60 11.25
N ARG A 67 7.60 22.58 12.05
CA ARG A 67 7.32 23.99 11.77
C ARG A 67 8.09 24.51 10.54
N ASP A 68 9.14 23.80 10.17
CA ASP A 68 10.04 24.13 9.06
C ASP A 68 9.74 23.27 7.81
N ARG A 69 8.47 22.93 7.56
CA ARG A 69 8.07 22.21 6.35
C ARG A 69 8.48 22.99 5.10
N ASP A 70 9.18 22.31 4.19
CA ASP A 70 9.58 22.89 2.90
C ASP A 70 8.38 22.92 1.92
N ASP A 71 7.64 24.03 1.95
CA ASP A 71 6.48 24.23 1.08
C ASP A 71 6.86 24.31 -0.41
N GLU A 72 8.09 24.72 -0.76
CA GLU A 72 8.56 24.72 -2.14
C GLU A 72 8.82 23.29 -2.63
N ALA A 73 9.41 22.43 -1.80
CA ALA A 73 9.59 21.03 -2.15
C ALA A 73 8.24 20.33 -2.32
N LEU A 74 7.26 20.66 -1.48
CA LEU A 74 5.89 20.14 -1.62
C LEU A 74 5.22 20.61 -2.91
N ALA A 75 5.40 21.88 -3.29
CA ALA A 75 4.89 22.41 -4.55
C ALA A 75 5.52 21.69 -5.76
N ARG A 76 6.85 21.51 -5.76
CA ARG A 76 7.55 20.76 -6.81
C ARG A 76 7.08 19.31 -6.93
N LEU A 77 6.84 18.64 -5.80
CA LEU A 77 6.25 17.29 -5.80
C LEU A 77 4.85 17.32 -6.42
N SER A 78 4.00 18.26 -6.01
CA SER A 78 2.65 18.42 -6.55
C SER A 78 2.67 18.61 -8.09
N GLU A 79 3.54 19.46 -8.62
CA GLU A 79 3.68 19.69 -10.08
C GLU A 79 4.13 18.42 -10.82
N ARG A 80 5.06 17.65 -10.26
CA ARG A 80 5.45 16.35 -10.82
C ARG A 80 4.27 15.38 -10.86
N LEU A 81 3.47 15.36 -9.80
CA LEU A 81 2.28 14.51 -9.70
C LEU A 81 1.18 14.98 -10.67
N ASP A 82 1.00 16.30 -10.87
CA ASP A 82 0.10 16.83 -11.88
C ASP A 82 0.50 16.40 -13.30
N THR A 83 1.80 16.26 -13.55
CA THR A 83 2.29 15.74 -14.83
C THR A 83 2.00 14.25 -14.99
N ALA A 84 2.26 13.46 -13.96
CA ALA A 84 2.04 12.01 -13.99
C ALA A 84 0.53 11.66 -14.07
N ILE A 85 -0.35 12.41 -13.39
CA ILE A 85 -1.78 12.13 -13.35
C ILE A 85 -2.47 12.35 -14.70
N LYS A 86 -1.90 13.17 -15.59
CA LYS A 86 -2.46 13.40 -16.93
C LYS A 86 -2.64 12.12 -17.74
N SER A 87 -1.84 11.10 -17.47
CA SER A 87 -1.98 9.79 -18.11
C SER A 87 -3.33 9.13 -17.80
N PHE A 88 -4.03 9.57 -16.74
CA PHE A 88 -5.31 9.03 -16.27
C PHE A 88 -6.52 9.93 -16.59
N ASP A 89 -6.35 11.01 -17.35
CA ASP A 89 -7.45 11.88 -17.73
C ASP A 89 -8.47 11.16 -18.61
N PRO A 90 -9.76 11.50 -18.48
CA PRO A 90 -10.39 12.42 -17.52
C PRO A 90 -10.74 11.76 -16.17
N ASP A 91 -10.45 10.47 -16.00
CA ASP A 91 -10.97 9.67 -14.90
C ASP A 91 -10.21 9.84 -13.59
N GLY A 92 -8.97 10.36 -13.64
CA GLY A 92 -8.13 10.51 -12.48
C GLY A 92 -7.61 9.17 -11.94
N CYS A 93 -7.00 9.21 -10.77
CA CYS A 93 -6.36 8.04 -10.18
C CYS A 93 -6.72 7.87 -8.70
N PHE A 94 -6.33 6.75 -8.13
CA PHE A 94 -6.10 6.62 -6.71
C PHE A 94 -4.61 6.47 -6.42
N VAL A 95 -4.20 6.88 -5.22
CA VAL A 95 -2.79 6.88 -4.82
C VAL A 95 -2.52 5.88 -3.71
N ARG A 96 -1.32 5.29 -3.74
CA ARG A 96 -0.77 4.53 -2.63
C ARG A 96 0.76 4.53 -2.66
N LEU A 97 1.41 4.28 -1.52
CA LEU A 97 2.77 3.77 -1.56
C LEU A 97 2.77 2.33 -2.08
N SER A 98 3.91 1.86 -2.57
CA SER A 98 4.03 0.45 -2.97
C SER A 98 3.63 -0.49 -1.84
N SER A 99 3.92 -0.14 -0.59
CA SER A 99 3.57 -0.90 0.61
C SER A 99 2.09 -0.79 1.01
N ARG A 100 1.54 0.44 1.15
CA ARG A 100 0.15 0.62 1.58
C ARG A 100 -0.51 1.90 1.05
N SER A 101 -1.83 1.98 1.19
CA SER A 101 -2.64 3.13 0.77
C SER A 101 -3.08 3.99 1.95
N PRO A 102 -3.37 5.31 1.74
CA PRO A 102 -3.81 6.26 2.76
C PRO A 102 -5.29 6.07 3.14
N LYS A 103 -5.71 4.83 3.49
CA LYS A 103 -7.10 4.50 3.81
C LYS A 103 -7.64 5.19 5.07
N ASP A 104 -6.77 5.63 5.95
CA ASP A 104 -7.10 6.35 7.17
C ASP A 104 -7.44 7.83 6.93
N PHE A 105 -6.97 8.39 5.81
CA PHE A 105 -7.34 9.75 5.40
C PHE A 105 -8.74 9.79 4.75
N TYR A 106 -9.11 8.72 4.05
CA TYR A 106 -10.35 8.65 3.29
C TYR A 106 -11.34 7.68 3.91
N TYR A 107 -12.19 8.15 4.81
CA TYR A 107 -13.31 7.37 5.30
C TYR A 107 -14.64 8.07 4.98
N PRO A 108 -15.63 7.42 4.37
CA PRO A 108 -15.66 6.05 3.87
C PRO A 108 -15.32 5.95 2.38
N GLY A 109 -14.19 5.35 2.04
CA GLY A 109 -13.85 5.03 0.64
C GLY A 109 -12.63 5.76 0.10
N ILE A 110 -12.12 5.32 -1.04
CA ILE A 110 -10.97 5.91 -1.70
C ILE A 110 -11.48 6.91 -2.74
N PRO A 111 -11.16 8.21 -2.66
CA PRO A 111 -11.62 9.18 -3.62
C PRO A 111 -10.86 9.07 -4.93
N ARG A 112 -11.47 9.59 -5.96
CA ARG A 112 -10.87 9.87 -7.23
C ARG A 112 -10.04 11.15 -7.10
N LEU A 113 -8.73 11.04 -7.29
CA LEU A 113 -7.80 12.16 -7.25
C LEU A 113 -7.53 12.67 -8.66
N LYS A 114 -7.52 13.99 -8.84
CA LYS A 114 -7.37 14.63 -10.15
C LYS A 114 -6.23 15.64 -10.21
N THR A 115 -5.66 16.00 -9.08
CA THR A 115 -4.57 16.97 -9.02
C THR A 115 -3.42 16.45 -8.13
N GLY A 116 -2.21 16.93 -8.41
CA GLY A 116 -1.06 16.66 -7.56
C GLY A 116 -1.27 17.14 -6.14
N LYS A 117 -2.02 18.24 -5.98
CA LYS A 117 -2.40 18.75 -4.66
C LYS A 117 -3.29 17.76 -3.90
N ASP A 118 -4.32 17.19 -4.54
CA ASP A 118 -5.17 16.18 -3.91
C ASP A 118 -4.34 14.98 -3.43
N ILE A 119 -3.34 14.59 -4.23
CA ILE A 119 -2.43 13.49 -3.88
C ILE A 119 -1.58 13.86 -2.68
N THR A 120 -0.93 15.03 -2.70
CA THR A 120 -0.09 15.47 -1.58
C THR A 120 -0.88 15.64 -0.29
N ASP A 121 -2.10 16.17 -0.35
CA ASP A 121 -3.00 16.27 0.80
C ASP A 121 -3.34 14.89 1.37
N ALA A 122 -3.57 13.90 0.49
CA ALA A 122 -3.83 12.52 0.90
C ALA A 122 -2.63 11.87 1.60
N LEU A 123 -1.44 12.11 1.10
CA LEU A 123 -0.20 11.58 1.68
C LEU A 123 0.08 12.20 3.02
N LEU A 124 -0.04 13.53 3.12
CA LEU A 124 0.18 14.29 4.35
C LEU A 124 -0.85 13.95 5.44
N GLY A 125 -2.10 13.67 5.06
CA GLY A 125 -3.18 13.37 6.00
C GLY A 125 -3.20 11.93 6.53
N SER A 126 -2.27 11.06 6.09
CA SER A 126 -2.30 9.64 6.43
C SER A 126 -1.15 9.22 7.33
N MET A 127 -1.46 8.85 8.57
CA MET A 127 -0.49 8.26 9.50
C MET A 127 0.10 6.96 8.95
N ARG A 128 -0.69 6.17 8.21
CA ARG A 128 -0.24 4.93 7.59
C ARG A 128 0.87 5.17 6.56
N ILE A 129 0.77 6.26 5.79
CA ILE A 129 1.80 6.65 4.83
C ILE A 129 3.06 7.11 5.58
N LEU A 130 2.90 7.91 6.62
CA LEU A 130 4.02 8.39 7.43
C LEU A 130 4.80 7.25 8.09
N ASP A 131 4.09 6.28 8.67
CA ASP A 131 4.72 5.09 9.25
C ASP A 131 5.61 4.36 8.23
N ASP A 132 5.08 4.14 7.02
CA ASP A 132 5.83 3.45 5.97
C ASP A 132 6.99 4.30 5.42
N LEU A 133 6.81 5.61 5.25
CA LEU A 133 7.90 6.52 4.85
C LEU A 133 9.06 6.47 5.86
N MET A 134 8.77 6.37 7.16
CA MET A 134 9.79 6.18 8.18
C MET A 134 10.57 4.86 7.98
N GLU A 135 9.84 3.76 7.70
CA GLU A 135 10.49 2.46 7.47
C GLU A 135 11.41 2.50 6.23
N TYR A 136 10.98 3.12 5.11
CA TYR A 136 11.82 3.31 3.92
C TYR A 136 13.06 4.15 4.24
N ARG A 137 12.89 5.24 4.97
CA ARG A 137 13.99 6.14 5.35
C ARG A 137 15.02 5.46 6.26
N TYR A 138 14.57 4.72 7.29
CA TYR A 138 15.50 4.00 8.17
C TYR A 138 16.21 2.86 7.46
N ALA A 139 15.57 2.25 6.47
CA ALA A 139 16.17 1.19 5.66
C ALA A 139 17.08 1.73 4.53
N ASP A 140 17.14 3.06 4.33
CA ASP A 140 17.85 3.71 3.22
C ASP A 140 17.45 3.11 1.86
N ALA A 141 16.14 3.02 1.63
CA ALA A 141 15.58 2.33 0.48
C ALA A 141 14.75 3.26 -0.41
N ALA A 142 14.74 2.97 -1.71
CA ALA A 142 13.88 3.66 -2.67
C ALA A 142 12.40 3.47 -2.30
N CYS A 143 11.65 4.57 -2.35
CA CYS A 143 10.23 4.61 -2.06
C CYS A 143 9.46 5.04 -3.30
N TYR A 144 8.45 4.26 -3.68
CA TYR A 144 7.64 4.52 -4.86
C TYR A 144 6.20 4.81 -4.49
N LEU A 145 5.69 5.88 -5.13
CA LEU A 145 4.28 6.21 -5.15
C LEU A 145 3.67 5.57 -6.40
N LEU A 146 2.55 4.89 -6.23
CA LEU A 146 1.77 4.32 -7.30
C LEU A 146 0.54 5.20 -7.54
N LEU A 147 0.47 5.79 -8.72
CA LEU A 147 -0.76 6.36 -9.25
C LEU A 147 -1.44 5.26 -10.05
N ARG A 148 -2.63 4.88 -9.65
CA ARG A 148 -3.35 3.77 -10.26
C ARG A 148 -4.66 4.26 -10.82
N GLU A 149 -5.00 3.77 -12.01
CA GLU A 149 -6.27 4.03 -12.65
C GLU A 149 -7.43 3.88 -11.65
N TYR A 150 -8.28 4.90 -11.59
CA TYR A 150 -9.45 4.85 -10.74
C TYR A 150 -10.50 3.93 -11.35
N GLN A 151 -10.90 2.93 -10.57
CA GLN A 151 -11.97 2.01 -10.92
C GLN A 151 -13.05 2.06 -9.83
N PRO A 152 -14.30 2.36 -10.18
CA PRO A 152 -15.41 2.36 -9.23
C PRO A 152 -15.83 0.92 -8.92
N ILE A 153 -15.04 0.23 -8.08
CA ILE A 153 -15.30 -1.17 -7.71
C ILE A 153 -16.37 -1.20 -6.61
N PRO A 154 -17.52 -1.80 -6.84
CA PRO A 154 -18.52 -2.02 -5.80
C PRO A 154 -17.95 -2.88 -4.66
N ALA A 155 -18.34 -2.59 -3.42
CA ALA A 155 -17.80 -3.31 -2.26
C ALA A 155 -18.04 -4.83 -2.32
N TYR A 156 -19.08 -5.29 -3.00
CA TYR A 156 -19.36 -6.72 -3.17
C TYR A 156 -18.42 -7.42 -4.18
N GLU A 157 -17.66 -6.66 -4.97
CA GLU A 157 -16.67 -7.19 -5.93
C GLU A 157 -15.25 -7.23 -5.36
N GLU A 158 -15.03 -6.76 -4.14
CA GLU A 158 -13.72 -6.83 -3.50
C GLU A 158 -13.54 -8.14 -2.73
N PHE A 159 -12.51 -8.92 -3.10
CA PHE A 159 -12.19 -10.20 -2.47
C PHE A 159 -10.74 -10.26 -2.00
N ARG A 160 -10.51 -11.02 -0.93
CA ARG A 160 -9.18 -11.45 -0.50
C ARG A 160 -8.96 -12.88 -0.95
N CYS A 161 -7.94 -13.08 -1.78
CA CYS A 161 -7.52 -14.40 -2.21
C CYS A 161 -6.27 -14.80 -1.43
N PHE A 162 -6.31 -15.95 -0.79
CA PHE A 162 -5.18 -16.52 -0.06
C PHE A 162 -4.53 -17.56 -0.95
N ILE A 163 -3.24 -17.36 -1.24
CA ILE A 163 -2.46 -18.26 -2.10
C ILE A 163 -1.44 -18.97 -1.23
N ARG A 164 -1.39 -20.31 -1.36
CA ARG A 164 -0.41 -21.17 -0.70
C ARG A 164 0.14 -22.16 -1.73
N ASP A 165 1.46 -22.26 -1.81
CA ASP A 165 2.17 -23.18 -2.73
C ASP A 165 1.67 -23.05 -4.18
N GLY A 166 1.48 -21.79 -4.64
CA GLY A 166 1.00 -21.48 -6.00
C GLY A 166 -0.48 -21.80 -6.27
N ARG A 167 -1.26 -22.14 -5.24
CA ARG A 167 -2.69 -22.48 -5.35
C ARG A 167 -3.53 -21.57 -4.47
N ILE A 168 -4.74 -21.29 -4.93
CA ILE A 168 -5.73 -20.59 -4.10
C ILE A 168 -6.14 -21.50 -2.95
N ALA A 169 -5.80 -21.12 -1.72
CA ALA A 169 -6.13 -21.83 -0.50
C ALA A 169 -7.47 -21.35 0.10
N GLY A 170 -7.91 -20.15 -0.25
CA GLY A 170 -9.18 -19.60 0.20
C GLY A 170 -9.47 -18.27 -0.44
N ILE A 171 -10.74 -17.91 -0.46
CA ILE A 171 -11.25 -16.61 -0.92
C ILE A 171 -12.23 -16.12 0.14
N SER A 172 -12.11 -14.87 0.55
CA SER A 172 -13.10 -14.23 1.40
C SER A 172 -13.50 -12.89 0.81
N GLN A 173 -14.77 -12.53 0.99
CA GLN A 173 -15.24 -11.20 0.65
C GLN A 173 -14.52 -10.17 1.54
N TYR A 174 -14.11 -9.02 0.98
CA TYR A 174 -13.33 -8.02 1.72
C TYR A 174 -14.15 -7.36 2.82
N GLU A 175 -15.36 -6.89 2.50
CA GLU A 175 -16.31 -6.32 3.47
C GLU A 175 -17.22 -7.42 4.03
N TYR A 176 -16.66 -8.28 4.86
CA TYR A 176 -17.32 -9.46 5.43
C TYR A 176 -18.42 -9.13 6.45
N ARG A 177 -18.56 -7.88 6.88
CA ARG A 177 -19.58 -7.43 7.85
C ARG A 177 -20.90 -7.07 7.20
N SER A 178 -20.91 -6.89 5.88
CA SER A 178 -22.07 -6.47 5.11
C SER A 178 -22.65 -7.66 4.35
N PHE A 179 -23.97 -7.72 4.28
CA PHE A 179 -24.67 -8.66 3.42
C PHE A 179 -24.90 -8.05 2.05
N PHE A 180 -24.47 -8.75 1.01
CA PHE A 180 -24.62 -8.33 -0.39
C PHE A 180 -25.52 -9.33 -1.13
N PRO A 181 -26.79 -8.96 -1.43
CA PRO A 181 -27.71 -9.84 -2.18
C PRO A 181 -27.15 -10.18 -3.58
N GLU A 182 -26.36 -9.31 -4.19
CA GLU A 182 -25.72 -9.50 -5.49
C GLU A 182 -24.84 -10.76 -5.50
N LEU A 183 -24.11 -11.03 -4.43
CA LEU A 183 -23.26 -12.23 -4.31
C LEU A 183 -24.09 -13.52 -4.27
N VAL A 184 -25.30 -13.48 -3.69
CA VAL A 184 -26.19 -14.64 -3.66
C VAL A 184 -26.68 -14.95 -5.07
N LEU A 185 -27.03 -13.94 -5.85
CA LEU A 185 -27.48 -14.09 -7.22
C LEU A 185 -26.37 -14.58 -8.16
N GLN A 186 -25.14 -14.15 -7.91
CA GLN A 186 -23.96 -14.46 -8.73
C GLN A 186 -23.23 -15.75 -8.29
N ARG A 187 -23.69 -16.43 -7.25
CA ARG A 187 -23.03 -17.63 -6.68
C ARG A 187 -22.62 -18.69 -7.72
N ARG A 188 -23.37 -18.83 -8.79
CA ARG A 188 -23.10 -19.79 -9.87
C ARG A 188 -21.90 -19.39 -10.75
N PHE A 189 -21.54 -18.10 -10.79
CA PHE A 189 -20.45 -17.57 -11.61
C PHE A 189 -19.12 -17.57 -10.87
N PHE A 190 -19.12 -17.40 -9.56
CA PHE A 190 -17.89 -17.34 -8.78
C PHE A 190 -17.21 -18.70 -8.57
N CYS A 191 -17.96 -19.79 -8.50
CA CYS A 191 -17.40 -21.11 -8.20
C CYS A 191 -16.58 -21.71 -9.36
N PRO A 192 -16.97 -21.66 -10.64
CA PRO A 192 -16.20 -22.22 -11.75
C PRO A 192 -15.02 -21.36 -12.17
N THR A 193 -15.11 -20.04 -12.03
CA THR A 193 -14.09 -19.09 -12.57
C THR A 193 -12.84 -19.07 -11.70
N PHE A 194 -12.94 -19.36 -10.41
CA PHE A 194 -11.80 -19.41 -9.49
C PHE A 194 -11.14 -20.79 -9.39
N CYS A 195 -11.76 -21.83 -9.93
CA CYS A 195 -11.15 -23.15 -10.08
C CYS A 195 -10.36 -23.23 -11.40
N VAL A 196 -9.40 -22.34 -11.62
CA VAL A 196 -8.48 -22.49 -12.74
C VAL A 196 -7.56 -23.67 -12.43
N PRO A 197 -7.57 -24.76 -13.23
CA PRO A 197 -6.61 -25.84 -13.05
C PRO A 197 -5.20 -25.29 -13.21
N PRO A 198 -4.19 -25.80 -12.49
CA PRO A 198 -2.83 -25.34 -12.55
C PRO A 198 -2.35 -25.44 -14.00
N GLN A 199 -2.06 -24.32 -14.63
CA GLN A 199 -1.37 -24.31 -15.92
C GLN A 199 0.03 -24.86 -15.66
N ARG A 200 0.35 -25.97 -16.31
CA ARG A 200 1.71 -26.57 -16.29
C ARG A 200 2.66 -25.52 -16.88
N GLY A 201 3.54 -24.97 -16.04
CA GLY A 201 4.55 -24.00 -16.47
C GLY A 201 4.41 -22.59 -15.91
N ALA A 202 3.46 -22.30 -15.04
CA ALA A 202 3.45 -21.00 -14.33
C ALA A 202 4.69 -20.88 -13.43
N PRO A 203 5.43 -19.75 -13.46
CA PRO A 203 6.56 -19.54 -12.57
C PRO A 203 6.05 -19.55 -11.12
N SER A 204 6.71 -20.35 -10.27
CA SER A 204 6.44 -20.37 -8.84
C SER A 204 6.76 -18.98 -8.26
N LEU A 205 5.77 -18.35 -7.64
CA LEU A 205 6.03 -17.15 -6.84
C LEU A 205 7.02 -17.50 -5.72
N PRO A 206 8.00 -16.65 -5.41
CA PRO A 206 8.95 -16.93 -4.35
C PRO A 206 8.23 -17.14 -3.03
N VAL A 207 8.44 -18.31 -2.45
CA VAL A 207 7.93 -18.65 -1.12
C VAL A 207 8.70 -17.80 -0.11
N ALA A 208 8.01 -16.92 0.61
CA ALA A 208 8.61 -16.25 1.75
C ALA A 208 8.98 -17.29 2.81
N ASP A 209 10.28 -17.44 3.06
CA ASP A 209 10.81 -18.33 4.10
C ASP A 209 10.28 -17.87 5.46
N ARG A 210 9.44 -18.69 6.06
CA ARG A 210 8.96 -18.45 7.43
C ARG A 210 10.00 -19.03 8.36
N GLY A 211 10.77 -18.16 8.98
CA GLY A 211 11.53 -18.55 10.16
C GLY A 211 10.60 -19.21 11.21
N PRO A 212 11.16 -20.02 12.11
CA PRO A 212 10.38 -20.78 13.08
C PRO A 212 9.50 -19.84 13.94
N PRO A 213 8.33 -20.32 14.38
CA PRO A 213 7.46 -19.56 15.27
C PRO A 213 8.18 -19.29 16.59
N VAL A 214 8.13 -18.04 17.03
CA VAL A 214 8.60 -17.59 18.35
C VAL A 214 7.48 -17.79 19.35
#